data_35474ed51fe903d3c02fb5b72d4c8dd0
#
_entry.id   35474ed51fe903d3c02fb5b72d4c8dd0
#
_cell.length_a   1.000
_cell.length_b   1.000
_cell.length_c   1.000
_cell.angle_alpha   90.00
_cell.angle_beta   90.00
_cell.angle_gamma   90.00
#
_symmetry.space_group_name_H-M   'P 1'
#
loop_
_entity.id
_entity.type
_entity.pdbx_description
1 polymer ?
#
loop_
_entity_poly.entity_id
_entity_poly.type
_entity_poly.pdbx_seq_one_letter_code
_entity_poly.pdbx_strand_id
1 'polypeptide(L)'
;MRKALVTTALATLVVLQGVSGETSLSIYNQDFAIIRDTVKLDLRAGVNDVRYSDVALFAEPSSVILRDPSGKTDLQIQEQSFRGSAVTQETMLAWFEGQTIDFLRYDEGKSHVIPGKIIRSGRVKSAPDEPPLQPIIEVDGKTQFELPGTPLFPHLSNDRTIKPEFNWKIATPTPVQLDAEIAYTAYAIHWFADYNVITAEDSDLVQVLGWMTIDNETGKSFENTRVKFIAGAISKMGPRAKAEVPAEAVTERIITTGSYISNQAKELDEYYVYTHPARISLKDREQKQVQFLRAEGVQSKKIFVYSGAANEVRTSGNGADLNADAGVESSTRVSVAREFRNSAANHLGVPLPAGRMRFFRRAADQELEFIGEYDAPATAATEIVQATTGFAFDLVAERTRTNFDIDPAKHTATESFEIKLRNHKKEPVEIRATERIGRWHTWEISAKSDPFTKKDAHTIEFNVPVTPGEERKVSYTVLYTKLPSRNDVP
;
A
#
# COMPACT_ATOMS: atom_id res chain seq x y z
N MET A 1 38.98 -59.66 -18.37
CA MET A 1 37.96 -59.32 -17.38
C MET A 1 38.35 -57.98 -16.80
N ARG A 2 37.75 -56.85 -17.29
CA ARG A 2 37.93 -55.52 -16.71
C ARG A 2 36.81 -55.31 -15.67
N LYS A 3 37.16 -55.18 -14.39
CA LYS A 3 36.24 -54.80 -13.33
C LYS A 3 35.95 -53.29 -13.48
N ALA A 4 34.72 -52.96 -13.82
CA ALA A 4 34.22 -51.56 -13.73
C ALA A 4 34.06 -51.20 -12.24
N LEU A 5 34.84 -50.22 -11.77
CA LEU A 5 34.59 -49.56 -10.51
C LEU A 5 33.36 -48.66 -10.67
N VAL A 6 32.26 -49.03 -10.05
CA VAL A 6 31.12 -48.13 -9.88
C VAL A 6 31.43 -47.22 -8.69
N THR A 7 31.86 -46.01 -8.95
CA THR A 7 32.04 -44.98 -7.94
C THR A 7 30.66 -44.41 -7.60
N THR A 8 30.08 -44.84 -6.49
CA THR A 8 28.86 -44.28 -5.95
C THR A 8 29.21 -42.90 -5.39
N ALA A 9 28.78 -41.85 -6.10
CA ALA A 9 28.89 -40.48 -5.62
C ALA A 9 27.94 -40.32 -4.41
N LEU A 10 28.50 -40.22 -3.23
CA LEU A 10 27.74 -39.88 -2.03
C LEU A 10 27.40 -38.37 -2.08
N ALA A 11 26.14 -38.02 -2.36
CA ALA A 11 25.68 -36.64 -2.24
C ALA A 11 25.73 -36.21 -0.77
N THR A 12 26.40 -35.13 -0.50
CA THR A 12 26.50 -34.55 0.87
C THR A 12 25.37 -33.59 1.08
N LEU A 13 24.51 -33.83 2.05
CA LEU A 13 23.46 -32.92 2.47
C LEU A 13 24.05 -31.79 3.31
N VAL A 14 24.02 -30.57 2.82
CA VAL A 14 24.38 -29.33 3.55
C VAL A 14 23.09 -28.67 4.01
N VAL A 15 22.74 -28.82 5.29
CA VAL A 15 21.59 -28.14 5.88
C VAL A 15 22.05 -26.75 6.35
N LEU A 16 21.58 -25.72 5.68
CA LEU A 16 21.73 -24.34 6.13
C LEU A 16 20.63 -24.05 7.17
N GLN A 17 20.97 -24.23 8.45
CA GLN A 17 20.17 -23.60 9.51
C GLN A 17 20.53 -22.12 9.50
N GLY A 18 19.51 -21.23 9.60
CA GLY A 18 19.65 -19.79 9.56
C GLY A 18 20.64 -19.30 10.64
N VAL A 19 21.91 -19.36 10.35
CA VAL A 19 22.96 -18.75 11.15
C VAL A 19 23.17 -17.37 10.57
N SER A 20 22.54 -16.41 11.23
CA SER A 20 23.01 -15.03 11.40
C SER A 20 23.95 -14.49 10.32
N GLY A 21 23.52 -14.57 9.09
CA GLY A 21 23.97 -13.65 8.05
C GLY A 21 23.19 -12.34 8.16
N GLU A 22 23.64 -11.34 7.47
CA GLU A 22 22.98 -10.05 7.44
C GLU A 22 21.68 -10.14 6.63
N THR A 23 20.52 -9.99 7.27
CA THR A 23 19.24 -9.89 6.59
C THR A 23 18.95 -8.45 6.17
N SER A 24 18.44 -8.25 4.97
CA SER A 24 17.92 -6.96 4.51
C SER A 24 16.59 -7.10 3.78
N LEU A 25 15.70 -6.13 4.02
CA LEU A 25 14.39 -6.00 3.41
C LEU A 25 14.36 -4.77 2.51
N SER A 26 13.86 -4.92 1.29
CA SER A 26 13.40 -3.81 0.46
C SER A 26 11.88 -3.96 0.34
N ILE A 27 11.13 -3.19 1.13
CA ILE A 27 9.67 -3.28 1.22
C ILE A 27 9.06 -2.26 0.26
N TYR A 28 8.16 -2.72 -0.58
CA TYR A 28 7.44 -1.92 -1.56
C TYR A 28 6.05 -1.58 -1.05
N ASN A 29 5.51 -0.44 -1.49
CA ASN A 29 4.15 -0.02 -1.15
C ASN A 29 3.05 -0.80 -1.91
N GLN A 30 3.42 -1.89 -2.60
CA GLN A 30 2.57 -2.73 -3.46
C GLN A 30 2.45 -4.16 -2.92
N ASP A 31 2.46 -4.32 -1.60
CA ASP A 31 2.23 -5.58 -0.89
C ASP A 31 3.27 -6.69 -1.18
N PHE A 32 4.53 -6.31 -1.36
CA PHE A 32 5.63 -7.26 -1.46
C PHE A 32 6.95 -6.68 -0.96
N ALA A 33 7.90 -7.55 -0.64
CA ALA A 33 9.28 -7.17 -0.38
C ALA A 33 10.26 -8.09 -1.10
N ILE A 34 11.48 -7.59 -1.32
CA ILE A 34 12.63 -8.42 -1.63
C ILE A 34 13.39 -8.67 -0.33
N ILE A 35 13.45 -9.92 0.06
CA ILE A 35 14.20 -10.41 1.21
C ILE A 35 15.56 -10.86 0.72
N ARG A 36 16.62 -10.44 1.40
CA ARG A 36 18.00 -10.87 1.15
C ARG A 36 18.60 -11.38 2.45
N ASP A 37 19.07 -12.61 2.42
CA ASP A 37 19.76 -13.25 3.53
C ASP A 37 21.15 -13.67 3.10
N THR A 38 22.15 -13.44 3.95
CA THR A 38 23.50 -13.96 3.73
C THR A 38 23.63 -15.30 4.44
N VAL A 39 24.06 -16.33 3.72
CA VAL A 39 24.22 -17.69 4.26
C VAL A 39 25.62 -18.21 3.96
N LYS A 40 26.18 -18.95 4.92
CA LYS A 40 27.48 -19.59 4.70
C LYS A 40 27.31 -20.91 3.96
N LEU A 41 27.93 -21.03 2.78
CA LEU A 41 28.01 -22.25 2.03
C LEU A 41 29.39 -22.90 2.20
N ASP A 42 29.39 -24.19 2.54
CA ASP A 42 30.58 -25.05 2.57
C ASP A 42 30.34 -26.20 1.59
N LEU A 43 30.81 -26.03 0.34
CA LEU A 43 30.57 -26.95 -0.76
C LEU A 43 31.82 -27.81 -0.98
N ARG A 44 31.61 -29.13 -1.17
CA ARG A 44 32.66 -30.08 -1.55
C ARG A 44 32.71 -30.22 -3.05
N ALA A 45 33.85 -30.70 -3.58
CA ALA A 45 33.95 -31.04 -4.98
C ALA A 45 32.89 -32.06 -5.40
N GLY A 46 32.20 -31.82 -6.53
CA GLY A 46 31.10 -32.64 -7.02
C GLY A 46 29.74 -31.94 -6.79
N VAL A 47 28.68 -32.71 -6.66
CA VAL A 47 27.31 -32.23 -6.47
C VAL A 47 26.97 -32.17 -4.98
N ASN A 48 26.45 -31.05 -4.57
CA ASN A 48 26.01 -30.77 -3.20
C ASN A 48 24.50 -30.50 -3.16
N ASP A 49 23.79 -31.11 -2.22
CA ASP A 49 22.40 -30.82 -1.93
C ASP A 49 22.37 -29.74 -0.82
N VAL A 50 21.91 -28.54 -1.18
CA VAL A 50 21.83 -27.38 -0.27
C VAL A 50 20.38 -27.10 0.07
N ARG A 51 20.07 -26.96 1.36
CA ARG A 51 18.73 -26.71 1.88
C ARG A 51 18.71 -25.43 2.72
N TYR A 52 17.74 -24.56 2.47
CA TYR A 52 17.49 -23.36 3.24
C TYR A 52 16.02 -23.29 3.68
N SER A 53 15.77 -23.29 5.01
CA SER A 53 14.44 -23.44 5.60
C SER A 53 13.92 -22.17 6.31
N ASP A 54 14.69 -21.08 6.34
CA ASP A 54 14.25 -19.81 6.91
C ASP A 54 13.59 -18.90 5.86
N VAL A 55 12.53 -19.40 5.25
CA VAL A 55 11.83 -18.79 4.11
C VAL A 55 10.46 -18.25 4.57
N ALA A 56 10.06 -17.09 4.06
CA ALA A 56 8.71 -16.56 4.27
C ALA A 56 7.64 -17.47 3.66
N LEU A 57 6.46 -17.56 4.31
CA LEU A 57 5.35 -18.42 3.84
C LEU A 57 4.88 -18.06 2.42
N PHE A 58 4.86 -16.77 2.12
CA PHE A 58 4.39 -16.25 0.83
C PHE A 58 5.54 -15.89 -0.12
N ALA A 59 6.64 -16.64 -0.04
CA ALA A 59 7.73 -16.52 -1.00
C ALA A 59 7.25 -16.85 -2.41
N GLU A 60 7.73 -16.09 -3.41
CA GLU A 60 7.55 -16.37 -4.83
C GLU A 60 8.70 -17.27 -5.30
N PRO A 61 8.46 -18.59 -5.53
CA PRO A 61 9.54 -19.55 -5.77
C PRO A 61 10.38 -19.26 -7.01
N SER A 62 9.75 -18.70 -8.04
CA SER A 62 10.41 -18.37 -9.32
C SER A 62 11.34 -17.16 -9.22
N SER A 63 11.24 -16.37 -8.14
CA SER A 63 12.02 -15.14 -7.94
C SER A 63 13.34 -15.39 -7.20
N VAL A 64 13.60 -16.61 -6.69
CA VAL A 64 14.75 -16.85 -5.85
C VAL A 64 16.05 -16.84 -6.66
N ILE A 65 17.03 -16.13 -6.12
CA ILE A 65 18.39 -16.01 -6.64
C ILE A 65 19.34 -16.45 -5.53
N LEU A 66 20.22 -17.39 -5.83
CA LEU A 66 21.35 -17.77 -4.99
C LEU A 66 22.64 -17.41 -5.73
N ARG A 67 23.49 -16.58 -5.12
CA ARG A 67 24.73 -16.12 -5.77
C ARG A 67 25.86 -15.84 -4.78
N ASP A 68 27.08 -15.75 -5.28
CA ASP A 68 28.18 -15.08 -4.61
C ASP A 68 28.08 -13.57 -4.87
N PRO A 69 27.78 -12.73 -3.86
CA PRO A 69 27.67 -11.29 -4.05
C PRO A 69 29.02 -10.62 -4.40
N SER A 70 30.15 -11.31 -4.14
CA SER A 70 31.50 -10.82 -4.53
C SER A 70 31.80 -11.04 -6.01
N GLY A 71 31.01 -11.87 -6.69
CA GLY A 71 31.20 -12.24 -8.10
C GLY A 71 32.46 -13.10 -8.40
N LYS A 72 33.14 -13.60 -7.36
CA LYS A 72 34.34 -14.42 -7.50
C LYS A 72 34.04 -15.88 -7.85
N THR A 73 32.89 -16.37 -7.40
CA THR A 73 32.47 -17.77 -7.59
C THR A 73 31.18 -17.82 -8.38
N ASP A 74 31.22 -18.48 -9.53
CA ASP A 74 30.02 -18.83 -10.29
C ASP A 74 29.45 -20.15 -9.74
N LEU A 75 28.28 -20.08 -9.09
CA LEU A 75 27.61 -21.25 -8.54
C LEU A 75 26.84 -21.98 -9.65
N GLN A 76 27.31 -23.17 -10.04
CA GLN A 76 26.62 -23.97 -11.06
C GLN A 76 25.40 -24.69 -10.45
N ILE A 77 24.26 -23.99 -10.45
CA ILE A 77 23.00 -24.55 -9.97
C ILE A 77 22.41 -25.46 -11.05
N GLN A 78 22.34 -26.75 -10.77
CA GLN A 78 21.78 -27.77 -11.69
C GLN A 78 20.28 -27.92 -11.50
N GLU A 79 19.81 -27.89 -10.25
CA GLU A 79 18.40 -28.03 -9.90
C GLU A 79 18.05 -27.02 -8.78
N GLN A 80 16.85 -26.50 -8.85
CA GLN A 80 16.26 -25.64 -7.84
C GLN A 80 14.83 -26.08 -7.60
N SER A 81 14.46 -26.27 -6.34
CA SER A 81 13.10 -26.64 -5.97
C SER A 81 12.64 -25.88 -4.73
N PHE A 82 11.35 -25.68 -4.62
CA PHE A 82 10.70 -25.08 -3.46
C PHE A 82 9.71 -26.09 -2.88
N ARG A 83 9.80 -26.32 -1.59
CA ARG A 83 8.83 -27.06 -0.81
C ARG A 83 8.22 -26.13 0.21
N GLY A 84 6.91 -26.06 0.25
CA GLY A 84 6.20 -25.29 1.25
C GLY A 84 4.98 -24.61 0.65
N SER A 85 3.88 -24.87 1.27
CA SER A 85 2.67 -24.07 1.27
C SER A 85 2.31 -23.89 2.74
N ALA A 86 1.47 -22.91 3.07
CA ALA A 86 0.90 -22.83 4.40
C ALA A 86 0.32 -24.20 4.76
N VAL A 87 0.81 -24.79 5.86
CA VAL A 87 0.34 -26.11 6.30
C VAL A 87 -0.99 -25.91 7.00
N THR A 88 -2.08 -26.33 6.33
CA THR A 88 -3.45 -26.33 6.88
C THR A 88 -3.76 -27.69 7.51
N GLN A 89 -4.85 -27.75 8.27
CA GLN A 89 -5.35 -29.00 8.84
C GLN A 89 -5.61 -30.03 7.74
N GLU A 90 -6.20 -29.62 6.59
CA GLU A 90 -6.46 -30.48 5.46
C GLU A 90 -5.16 -31.03 4.84
N THR A 91 -4.12 -30.21 4.80
CA THR A 91 -2.78 -30.64 4.35
C THR A 91 -2.19 -31.69 5.30
N MET A 92 -2.32 -31.45 6.60
CA MET A 92 -1.88 -32.40 7.61
C MET A 92 -2.67 -33.71 7.51
N LEU A 93 -3.99 -33.66 7.42
CA LEU A 93 -4.83 -34.84 7.22
C LEU A 93 -4.43 -35.60 5.95
N ALA A 94 -4.12 -34.91 4.83
CA ALA A 94 -3.68 -35.56 3.62
C ALA A 94 -2.34 -36.30 3.76
N TRP A 95 -1.44 -35.81 4.60
CA TRP A 95 -0.18 -36.49 4.88
C TRP A 95 -0.37 -37.80 5.65
N PHE A 96 -1.47 -37.93 6.38
CA PHE A 96 -1.79 -39.10 7.19
C PHE A 96 -2.94 -39.93 6.61
N GLU A 97 -3.32 -39.73 5.32
CA GLU A 97 -4.30 -40.60 4.65
C GLU A 97 -3.84 -42.08 4.72
N GLY A 98 -4.79 -42.96 5.02
CA GLY A 98 -4.56 -44.38 5.26
C GLY A 98 -4.03 -44.74 6.66
N GLN A 99 -3.65 -43.73 7.47
CA GLN A 99 -3.14 -43.94 8.84
C GLN A 99 -4.19 -43.61 9.89
N THR A 100 -4.04 -44.18 11.08
CA THR A 100 -4.85 -43.85 12.26
C THR A 100 -4.11 -42.77 13.06
N ILE A 101 -4.82 -41.69 13.39
CA ILE A 101 -4.36 -40.64 14.30
C ILE A 101 -5.37 -40.47 15.43
N ASP A 102 -4.98 -39.75 16.47
CA ASP A 102 -5.83 -39.40 17.58
C ASP A 102 -6.61 -38.13 17.32
N PHE A 103 -7.85 -38.07 17.82
CA PHE A 103 -8.73 -36.91 17.81
C PHE A 103 -9.15 -36.56 19.23
N LEU A 104 -8.96 -35.32 19.65
CA LEU A 104 -9.37 -34.80 20.95
C LEU A 104 -10.80 -34.30 20.86
N ARG A 105 -11.69 -34.88 21.63
CA ARG A 105 -13.09 -34.47 21.76
C ARG A 105 -13.39 -34.03 23.19
N TYR A 106 -14.18 -32.99 23.32
CA TYR A 106 -14.68 -32.50 24.59
C TYR A 106 -16.18 -32.78 24.70
N ASP A 107 -16.58 -33.62 25.67
CA ASP A 107 -17.94 -33.88 25.99
C ASP A 107 -18.18 -33.61 27.47
N GLU A 108 -19.17 -32.81 27.83
CA GLU A 108 -19.59 -32.49 29.21
C GLU A 108 -18.40 -32.02 30.12
N GLY A 109 -17.46 -31.25 29.56
CA GLY A 109 -16.28 -30.75 30.31
C GLY A 109 -15.16 -31.77 30.52
N LYS A 110 -15.25 -32.96 29.92
CA LYS A 110 -14.19 -33.98 29.93
C LYS A 110 -13.59 -34.12 28.53
N SER A 111 -12.29 -34.32 28.48
CA SER A 111 -11.58 -34.62 27.24
C SER A 111 -11.49 -36.12 27.00
N HIS A 112 -11.77 -36.55 25.78
CA HIS A 112 -11.65 -37.93 25.31
C HIS A 112 -10.77 -37.98 24.08
N VAL A 113 -9.89 -38.97 24.00
CA VAL A 113 -9.08 -39.23 22.81
C VAL A 113 -9.73 -40.35 22.03
N ILE A 114 -10.04 -40.11 20.75
CA ILE A 114 -10.71 -41.06 19.86
C ILE A 114 -9.75 -41.40 18.73
N PRO A 115 -9.29 -42.64 18.56
CA PRO A 115 -8.51 -43.04 17.43
C PRO A 115 -9.39 -43.09 16.17
N GLY A 116 -8.94 -42.47 15.09
CA GLY A 116 -9.66 -42.44 13.81
C GLY A 116 -8.72 -42.64 12.63
N LYS A 117 -9.09 -43.50 11.69
CA LYS A 117 -8.34 -43.72 10.47
C LYS A 117 -8.79 -42.76 9.39
N ILE A 118 -7.85 -42.00 8.83
CA ILE A 118 -8.13 -41.06 7.77
C ILE A 118 -8.25 -41.81 6.46
N ILE A 119 -9.48 -41.95 5.94
CA ILE A 119 -9.74 -42.59 4.64
C ILE A 119 -9.49 -41.58 3.50
N ARG A 120 -9.92 -40.31 3.71
CA ARG A 120 -9.74 -39.19 2.79
C ARG A 120 -9.66 -37.89 3.58
N SER A 121 -8.73 -37.04 3.23
CA SER A 121 -8.50 -35.74 3.91
C SER A 121 -9.51 -34.62 3.57
N GLY A 122 -10.17 -34.73 2.42
CA GLY A 122 -11.00 -33.67 1.88
C GLY A 122 -10.23 -32.59 1.09
N ARG A 123 -8.91 -32.68 0.98
CA ARG A 123 -8.08 -31.68 0.29
C ARG A 123 -8.33 -31.61 -1.22
N VAL A 124 -8.75 -32.70 -1.85
CA VAL A 124 -8.99 -32.77 -3.29
C VAL A 124 -10.33 -32.12 -3.63
N LYS A 125 -10.32 -31.17 -4.57
CA LYS A 125 -11.54 -30.61 -5.17
C LYS A 125 -11.96 -31.46 -6.37
N SER A 126 -13.27 -31.56 -6.61
CA SER A 126 -13.78 -32.24 -7.81
C SER A 126 -13.60 -31.39 -9.06
N ALA A 127 -13.68 -30.07 -8.92
CA ALA A 127 -13.39 -29.09 -9.96
C ALA A 127 -12.76 -27.82 -9.33
N PRO A 128 -12.06 -26.96 -10.13
CA PRO A 128 -11.39 -25.76 -9.62
C PRO A 128 -12.29 -24.83 -8.78
N ASP A 129 -13.54 -24.68 -9.18
CA ASP A 129 -14.51 -23.75 -8.57
C ASP A 129 -15.42 -24.42 -7.53
N GLU A 130 -15.25 -25.73 -7.26
CA GLU A 130 -16.00 -26.43 -6.23
C GLU A 130 -15.29 -26.37 -4.86
N PRO A 131 -16.05 -26.40 -3.75
CA PRO A 131 -15.47 -26.51 -2.43
C PRO A 131 -14.69 -27.83 -2.28
N PRO A 132 -13.70 -27.89 -1.38
CA PRO A 132 -13.00 -29.14 -1.07
C PRO A 132 -13.99 -30.23 -0.66
N LEU A 133 -13.69 -31.48 -1.03
CA LEU A 133 -14.47 -32.61 -0.58
C LEU A 133 -14.39 -32.73 0.94
N GLN A 134 -15.49 -33.18 1.57
CA GLN A 134 -15.47 -33.44 3.01
C GLN A 134 -14.48 -34.56 3.37
N PRO A 135 -13.81 -34.50 4.53
CA PRO A 135 -12.99 -35.58 5.01
C PRO A 135 -13.83 -36.84 5.26
N ILE A 136 -13.20 -37.99 5.17
CA ILE A 136 -13.82 -39.27 5.51
C ILE A 136 -12.95 -39.93 6.55
N ILE A 137 -13.50 -40.20 7.72
CA ILE A 137 -12.81 -40.79 8.86
C ILE A 137 -13.51 -42.09 9.27
N GLU A 138 -12.77 -43.15 9.51
CA GLU A 138 -13.29 -44.39 10.09
C GLU A 138 -13.01 -44.43 11.59
N VAL A 139 -14.07 -44.55 12.39
CA VAL A 139 -14.01 -44.67 13.86
C VAL A 139 -14.81 -45.91 14.24
N ASP A 140 -14.23 -46.82 14.98
CA ASP A 140 -14.84 -48.06 15.43
C ASP A 140 -15.54 -48.86 14.28
N GLY A 141 -14.86 -48.91 13.12
CA GLY A 141 -15.32 -49.61 11.92
C GLY A 141 -16.50 -48.92 11.20
N LYS A 142 -16.87 -47.69 11.58
CA LYS A 142 -17.89 -46.87 10.95
C LYS A 142 -17.29 -45.67 10.27
N THR A 143 -17.75 -45.36 9.07
CA THR A 143 -17.27 -44.22 8.27
C THR A 143 -18.16 -43.00 8.51
N GLN A 144 -17.57 -41.84 8.75
CA GLN A 144 -18.22 -40.53 8.91
C GLN A 144 -17.56 -39.45 8.07
N PHE A 145 -18.32 -38.40 7.75
CA PHE A 145 -17.84 -37.26 6.95
C PHE A 145 -17.35 -36.09 7.81
N GLU A 146 -17.47 -36.17 9.10
CA GLU A 146 -17.00 -35.16 10.04
C GLU A 146 -15.79 -35.69 10.83
N LEU A 147 -14.92 -34.75 11.25
CA LEU A 147 -13.85 -35.13 12.16
C LEU A 147 -14.44 -35.50 13.53
N PRO A 148 -14.02 -36.60 14.16
CA PRO A 148 -14.54 -37.01 15.46
C PRO A 148 -14.14 -36.10 16.62
N GLY A 149 -13.26 -35.16 16.36
CA GLY A 149 -12.74 -34.14 17.28
C GLY A 149 -11.62 -33.34 16.64
N THR A 150 -10.88 -32.57 17.43
CA THR A 150 -9.67 -31.87 16.98
C THR A 150 -8.56 -32.89 16.70
N PRO A 151 -8.00 -32.96 15.48
CA PRO A 151 -6.97 -33.93 15.14
C PRO A 151 -5.66 -33.65 15.91
N LEU A 152 -5.07 -34.69 16.47
CA LEU A 152 -3.76 -34.69 17.10
C LEU A 152 -2.78 -35.45 16.19
N PHE A 153 -1.91 -34.70 15.53
CA PHE A 153 -0.98 -35.30 14.59
C PHE A 153 0.27 -35.81 15.32
N PRO A 154 0.77 -37.03 14.97
CA PRO A 154 2.03 -37.52 15.49
C PRO A 154 3.19 -36.70 14.95
N HIS A 155 4.40 -36.92 15.52
CA HIS A 155 5.61 -36.24 15.06
C HIS A 155 5.84 -36.50 13.56
N LEU A 156 6.15 -35.43 12.83
CA LEU A 156 6.41 -35.52 11.39
C LEU A 156 7.80 -36.11 11.12
N SER A 157 7.89 -37.01 10.15
CA SER A 157 9.15 -37.47 9.63
C SER A 157 9.94 -36.34 8.92
N ASN A 158 11.26 -36.48 8.85
CA ASN A 158 12.16 -35.46 8.29
C ASN A 158 11.92 -35.12 6.80
N ASP A 159 11.13 -35.91 6.08
CA ASP A 159 10.73 -35.68 4.70
C ASP A 159 9.51 -34.75 4.54
N ARG A 160 8.85 -34.41 5.67
CA ARG A 160 7.68 -33.53 5.74
C ARG A 160 8.03 -32.24 6.48
N THR A 161 8.15 -31.15 5.74
CA THR A 161 8.49 -29.87 6.35
C THR A 161 7.24 -29.03 6.56
N ILE A 162 7.12 -28.48 7.78
CA ILE A 162 6.06 -27.53 8.14
C ILE A 162 6.39 -26.12 7.67
N LYS A 163 7.68 -25.81 7.53
CA LYS A 163 8.18 -24.52 7.09
C LYS A 163 8.54 -24.57 5.59
N PRO A 164 8.36 -23.47 4.86
CA PRO A 164 8.84 -23.38 3.48
C PRO A 164 10.36 -23.55 3.44
N GLU A 165 10.84 -24.20 2.36
CA GLU A 165 12.27 -24.39 2.12
C GLU A 165 12.62 -24.28 0.63
N PHE A 166 13.77 -23.71 0.35
CA PHE A 166 14.44 -23.82 -0.93
C PHE A 166 15.48 -24.92 -0.91
N ASN A 167 15.59 -25.68 -1.99
CA ASN A 167 16.58 -26.73 -2.16
C ASN A 167 17.27 -26.55 -3.50
N TRP A 168 18.60 -26.71 -3.50
CA TRP A 168 19.44 -26.62 -4.68
C TRP A 168 20.37 -27.81 -4.79
N LYS A 169 20.61 -28.26 -6.03
CA LYS A 169 21.78 -29.07 -6.36
C LYS A 169 22.83 -28.19 -7.01
N ILE A 170 23.96 -28.04 -6.35
CA ILE A 170 25.06 -27.18 -6.77
C ILE A 170 26.28 -28.02 -7.08
N ALA A 171 26.77 -27.91 -8.32
CA ALA A 171 28.03 -28.57 -8.72
C ALA A 171 29.20 -27.60 -8.54
N THR A 172 30.29 -28.11 -8.00
CA THR A 172 31.57 -27.38 -7.94
C THR A 172 32.76 -28.31 -8.26
N PRO A 173 33.73 -27.88 -9.07
CA PRO A 173 34.88 -28.70 -9.39
C PRO A 173 35.87 -28.85 -8.24
N THR A 174 35.88 -27.88 -7.31
CA THR A 174 36.76 -27.84 -6.13
C THR A 174 35.97 -27.46 -4.89
N PRO A 175 36.42 -27.82 -3.70
CA PRO A 175 35.77 -27.36 -2.46
C PRO A 175 35.75 -25.80 -2.40
N VAL A 176 34.62 -25.21 -1.99
CA VAL A 176 34.41 -23.77 -1.90
C VAL A 176 33.69 -23.42 -0.61
N GLN A 177 34.22 -22.43 0.08
CA GLN A 177 33.53 -21.78 1.22
C GLN A 177 33.30 -20.33 0.89
N LEU A 178 32.05 -19.86 1.01
CA LEU A 178 31.66 -18.50 0.70
C LEU A 178 30.45 -18.04 1.53
N ASP A 179 30.32 -16.74 1.69
CA ASP A 179 29.10 -16.11 2.15
C ASP A 179 28.20 -15.82 0.93
N ALA A 180 27.22 -16.69 0.68
CA ALA A 180 26.29 -16.56 -0.43
C ALA A 180 25.11 -15.65 -0.05
N GLU A 181 24.56 -14.95 -1.05
CA GLU A 181 23.32 -14.19 -0.93
C GLU A 181 22.16 -15.02 -1.50
N ILE A 182 21.13 -15.20 -0.66
CA ILE A 182 19.81 -15.67 -1.10
C ILE A 182 18.92 -14.45 -1.20
N ALA A 183 18.36 -14.16 -2.38
CA ALA A 183 17.41 -13.10 -2.60
C ALA A 183 16.12 -13.65 -3.17
N TYR A 184 14.96 -13.27 -2.63
CA TYR A 184 13.66 -13.69 -3.15
C TYR A 184 12.58 -12.66 -2.84
N THR A 185 11.50 -12.68 -3.64
CA THR A 185 10.31 -11.90 -3.39
C THR A 185 9.40 -12.64 -2.42
N ALA A 186 8.82 -11.90 -1.46
CA ALA A 186 7.74 -12.38 -0.62
C ALA A 186 6.58 -11.39 -0.64
N TYR A 187 5.36 -11.92 -0.58
CA TYR A 187 4.11 -11.16 -0.45
C TYR A 187 3.67 -11.09 1.01
N ALA A 188 2.55 -10.41 1.26
CA ALA A 188 1.99 -10.18 2.58
C ALA A 188 2.94 -9.37 3.50
N ILE A 189 3.61 -8.40 2.93
CA ILE A 189 4.36 -7.36 3.62
C ILE A 189 4.29 -6.08 2.81
N HIS A 190 3.86 -5.00 3.45
CA HIS A 190 3.77 -3.69 2.81
C HIS A 190 4.10 -2.58 3.79
N TRP A 191 4.21 -1.38 3.29
CA TRP A 191 4.34 -0.19 4.10
C TRP A 191 3.49 0.95 3.54
N PHE A 192 3.13 1.88 4.39
CA PHE A 192 2.46 3.12 4.03
C PHE A 192 2.95 4.27 4.90
N ALA A 193 2.79 5.50 4.41
CA ALA A 193 3.16 6.68 5.17
C ALA A 193 1.94 7.22 5.93
N ASP A 194 2.19 7.63 7.18
CA ASP A 194 1.27 8.39 8.01
C ASP A 194 1.93 9.68 8.45
N TYR A 195 1.16 10.77 8.51
CA TYR A 195 1.65 12.06 8.95
C TYR A 195 0.76 12.63 10.05
N ASN A 196 1.37 13.17 11.09
CA ASN A 196 0.69 13.99 12.08
C ASN A 196 1.16 15.44 11.90
N VAL A 197 0.22 16.33 11.59
CA VAL A 197 0.45 17.76 11.40
C VAL A 197 -0.18 18.49 12.58
N ILE A 198 0.65 19.10 13.42
CA ILE A 198 0.21 19.74 14.67
C ILE A 198 0.37 21.24 14.51
N THR A 199 -0.74 21.97 14.65
CA THR A 199 -0.79 23.44 14.66
C THR A 199 -0.85 23.96 16.08
N ALA A 200 -0.16 25.07 16.37
CA ALA A 200 -0.41 25.82 17.61
C ALA A 200 -1.73 26.57 17.52
N GLU A 201 -2.26 27.02 18.68
CA GLU A 201 -3.56 27.70 18.76
C GLU A 201 -3.59 29.00 17.92
N ASP A 202 -2.56 29.84 18.06
CA ASP A 202 -2.49 31.18 17.49
C ASP A 202 -1.35 31.32 16.45
N SER A 203 -1.00 30.28 15.75
CA SER A 203 0.10 30.30 14.79
C SER A 203 -0.22 29.52 13.52
N ASP A 204 0.30 30.02 12.40
CA ASP A 204 0.32 29.28 11.13
C ASP A 204 1.51 28.33 11.00
N LEU A 205 2.39 28.30 12.01
CA LEU A 205 3.47 27.32 12.07
C LEU A 205 2.92 25.94 12.42
N VAL A 206 3.40 24.93 11.73
CA VAL A 206 3.04 23.54 12.01
C VAL A 206 4.28 22.69 12.28
N GLN A 207 4.10 21.69 13.11
CA GLN A 207 5.00 20.57 13.25
C GLN A 207 4.50 19.43 12.36
N VAL A 208 5.38 18.82 11.56
CA VAL A 208 5.06 17.69 10.72
C VAL A 208 5.86 16.48 11.17
N LEU A 209 5.18 15.42 11.58
CA LEU A 209 5.75 14.14 11.98
C LEU A 209 5.33 13.09 10.95
N GLY A 210 6.30 12.49 10.27
CA GLY A 210 6.06 11.42 9.29
C GLY A 210 6.53 10.05 9.79
N TRP A 211 5.69 9.06 9.62
CA TRP A 211 5.88 7.67 10.03
C TRP A 211 5.77 6.74 8.84
N MET A 212 6.65 5.75 8.78
CA MET A 212 6.48 4.60 7.90
C MET A 212 5.95 3.43 8.73
N THR A 213 4.74 3.04 8.43
CA THR A 213 4.06 1.92 9.07
C THR A 213 4.28 0.67 8.22
N ILE A 214 4.82 -0.38 8.82
CA ILE A 214 5.11 -1.67 8.19
C ILE A 214 4.13 -2.68 8.75
N ASP A 215 3.45 -3.41 7.87
CA ASP A 215 2.68 -4.60 8.21
C ASP A 215 3.41 -5.83 7.72
N ASN A 216 3.72 -6.76 8.61
CA ASN A 216 4.40 -8.01 8.29
C ASN A 216 3.50 -9.21 8.58
N GLU A 217 2.96 -9.81 7.53
CA GLU A 217 2.15 -11.03 7.59
C GLU A 217 2.81 -12.18 6.81
N THR A 218 4.13 -12.09 6.59
CA THR A 218 4.87 -13.04 5.75
C THR A 218 5.02 -14.44 6.35
N GLY A 219 4.62 -14.65 7.62
CA GLY A 219 4.90 -15.88 8.37
C GLY A 219 6.35 -16.01 8.82
N LYS A 220 7.18 -14.97 8.64
CA LYS A 220 8.58 -14.92 9.09
C LYS A 220 8.83 -13.67 9.92
N SER A 221 9.54 -13.83 11.06
CA SER A 221 10.08 -12.73 11.82
C SER A 221 11.48 -12.35 11.31
N PHE A 222 11.78 -11.06 11.33
CA PHE A 222 13.06 -10.51 10.90
C PHE A 222 13.74 -9.84 12.08
N GLU A 223 14.89 -10.35 12.49
CA GLU A 223 15.65 -9.83 13.63
C GLU A 223 16.83 -8.98 13.16
N ASN A 224 17.06 -7.85 13.82
CA ASN A 224 18.22 -6.98 13.56
C ASN A 224 18.48 -6.71 12.06
N THR A 225 17.43 -6.35 11.31
CA THR A 225 17.36 -6.33 9.85
C THR A 225 17.54 -4.91 9.32
N ARG A 226 18.26 -4.73 8.22
CA ARG A 226 18.27 -3.48 7.45
C ARG A 226 17.00 -3.37 6.64
N VAL A 227 16.33 -2.22 6.72
CA VAL A 227 15.08 -1.97 5.99
C VAL A 227 15.21 -0.78 5.06
N LYS A 228 14.72 -0.96 3.84
CA LYS A 228 14.53 0.07 2.83
C LYS A 228 13.06 0.10 2.43
N PHE A 229 12.51 1.29 2.31
CA PHE A 229 11.15 1.54 1.82
C PHE A 229 11.23 2.07 0.41
N ILE A 230 10.54 1.45 -0.51
CA ILE A 230 10.53 1.83 -1.93
C ILE A 230 9.16 2.42 -2.25
N ALA A 231 9.15 3.72 -2.59
CA ALA A 231 7.96 4.45 -3.00
C ALA A 231 7.96 4.65 -4.51
N GLY A 232 6.85 4.33 -5.16
CA GLY A 232 6.66 4.49 -6.59
C GLY A 232 5.80 3.37 -7.19
N ALA A 233 5.33 3.56 -8.41
CA ALA A 233 4.54 2.57 -9.13
C ALA A 233 5.45 1.64 -9.93
N ILE A 234 5.78 0.49 -9.35
CA ILE A 234 6.58 -0.53 -10.03
C ILE A 234 5.67 -1.43 -10.85
N SER A 235 6.00 -1.60 -12.14
CA SER A 235 5.31 -2.57 -12.99
C SER A 235 5.73 -3.99 -12.58
N LYS A 236 4.90 -4.65 -11.80
CA LYS A 236 5.06 -6.04 -11.41
C LYS A 236 3.83 -6.83 -11.84
N MET A 237 4.04 -7.91 -12.59
CA MET A 237 2.96 -8.87 -12.84
C MET A 237 2.62 -9.57 -11.52
N GLY A 238 1.32 -9.67 -11.20
CA GLY A 238 0.86 -10.38 -10.01
C GLY A 238 1.31 -11.84 -10.00
N PRO A 239 1.27 -12.51 -8.84
CA PRO A 239 1.61 -13.93 -8.76
C PRO A 239 0.76 -14.71 -9.76
N ARG A 240 1.39 -15.65 -10.48
CA ARG A 240 0.64 -16.61 -11.30
C ARG A 240 -0.34 -17.30 -10.37
N ALA A 241 -1.63 -17.15 -10.65
CA ALA A 241 -2.71 -17.57 -9.78
C ALA A 241 -2.50 -19.03 -9.29
N LYS A 242 -2.28 -19.18 -7.99
CA LYS A 242 -2.46 -20.41 -7.25
C LYS A 242 -3.07 -20.05 -5.90
N ALA A 243 -4.32 -20.50 -5.77
CA ALA A 243 -5.09 -20.67 -4.54
C ALA A 243 -5.14 -19.48 -3.56
N GLU A 244 -6.32 -18.94 -3.43
CA GLU A 244 -6.76 -18.06 -2.34
C GLU A 244 -6.46 -18.67 -0.97
N VAL A 245 -5.78 -17.90 -0.13
CA VAL A 245 -5.64 -18.19 1.30
C VAL A 245 -6.60 -17.29 2.03
N PRO A 246 -7.51 -17.81 2.89
CA PRO A 246 -8.41 -16.97 3.67
C PRO A 246 -7.60 -16.11 4.66
N ALA A 247 -7.81 -14.81 4.62
CA ALA A 247 -7.26 -13.89 5.60
C ALA A 247 -8.15 -13.86 6.84
N GLU A 248 -7.74 -14.52 7.91
CA GLU A 248 -8.14 -14.20 9.27
C GLU A 248 -6.89 -13.86 10.08
N ALA A 249 -6.61 -12.58 10.21
CA ALA A 249 -5.53 -12.09 11.03
C ALA A 249 -6.05 -11.12 12.09
N VAL A 250 -5.89 -11.50 13.35
CA VAL A 250 -6.01 -10.58 14.49
C VAL A 250 -4.65 -9.89 14.65
N THR A 251 -4.62 -8.58 14.38
CA THR A 251 -3.40 -7.77 14.46
C THR A 251 -3.26 -7.16 15.84
N GLU A 252 -2.25 -7.56 16.60
CA GLU A 252 -1.86 -6.89 17.83
C GLU A 252 -0.99 -5.66 17.49
N ARG A 253 -1.46 -4.45 17.84
CA ARG A 253 -0.75 -3.20 17.56
C ARG A 253 0.24 -2.90 18.69
N ILE A 254 1.52 -3.05 18.43
CA ILE A 254 2.59 -2.60 19.32
C ILE A 254 3.24 -1.38 18.72
N ILE A 255 3.06 -0.21 19.35
CA ILE A 255 3.69 1.04 18.93
C ILE A 255 5.05 1.12 19.63
N THR A 256 6.12 0.98 18.86
CA THR A 256 7.50 1.20 19.36
C THR A 256 8.04 2.48 18.72
N THR A 257 8.39 3.46 19.54
CA THR A 257 9.04 4.70 19.11
C THR A 257 10.51 4.42 18.79
N GLY A 258 10.87 4.53 17.53
CA GLY A 258 12.24 4.34 17.02
C GLY A 258 12.83 5.61 16.39
N SER A 259 14.14 5.66 16.34
CA SER A 259 15.01 6.79 15.97
C SER A 259 14.72 7.41 14.59
N TYR A 260 15.05 8.72 14.50
CA TYR A 260 14.94 9.53 13.28
C TYR A 260 15.62 8.91 12.06
N ILE A 261 14.97 8.89 10.92
CA ILE A 261 15.61 8.73 9.61
C ILE A 261 16.17 10.09 9.22
N SER A 262 17.49 10.16 9.03
CA SER A 262 18.14 11.28 8.39
C SER A 262 17.55 11.47 6.98
N ASN A 263 17.34 12.72 6.54
CA ASN A 263 16.73 13.17 5.28
C ASN A 263 17.41 12.63 4.00
N GLN A 264 17.45 11.32 3.79
CA GLN A 264 18.06 10.69 2.63
C GLN A 264 17.07 9.81 1.88
N ALA A 265 16.11 10.45 1.20
CA ALA A 265 15.48 9.81 0.06
C ALA A 265 16.51 9.82 -1.10
N LYS A 266 16.89 8.66 -1.59
CA LYS A 266 17.74 8.51 -2.76
C LYS A 266 16.87 8.12 -3.95
N GLU A 267 17.02 8.84 -5.03
CA GLU A 267 16.42 8.48 -6.31
C GLU A 267 17.12 7.21 -6.86
N LEU A 268 16.32 6.23 -7.23
CA LEU A 268 16.74 5.00 -7.89
C LEU A 268 15.86 4.81 -9.12
N ASP A 269 16.33 5.16 -10.30
CA ASP A 269 15.54 5.31 -11.51
C ASP A 269 14.35 6.28 -11.24
N GLU A 270 13.12 5.84 -11.43
CA GLU A 270 11.88 6.63 -11.20
C GLU A 270 11.29 6.43 -9.79
N TYR A 271 12.06 5.85 -8.84
CA TYR A 271 11.59 5.50 -7.50
C TYR A 271 12.36 6.23 -6.41
N TYR A 272 11.71 6.46 -5.28
CA TYR A 272 12.37 6.97 -4.08
C TYR A 272 12.61 5.83 -3.09
N VAL A 273 13.86 5.73 -2.63
CA VAL A 273 14.31 4.76 -1.63
C VAL A 273 14.61 5.47 -0.33
N TYR A 274 13.86 5.14 0.72
CA TYR A 274 14.10 5.61 2.08
C TYR A 274 14.79 4.50 2.86
N THR A 275 16.01 4.74 3.31
CA THR A 275 16.78 3.76 4.08
C THR A 275 16.67 4.08 5.56
N HIS A 276 16.19 3.13 6.37
CA HIS A 276 16.19 3.30 7.82
C HIS A 276 17.65 3.23 8.35
N PRO A 277 18.11 4.22 9.15
CA PRO A 277 19.51 4.30 9.55
C PRO A 277 19.92 3.20 10.54
N ALA A 278 18.99 2.76 11.38
CA ALA A 278 19.21 1.69 12.33
C ALA A 278 18.66 0.36 11.80
N ARG A 279 19.18 -0.74 12.32
CA ARG A 279 18.55 -2.04 12.11
C ARG A 279 17.33 -2.15 13.00
N ILE A 280 16.29 -2.81 12.51
CA ILE A 280 15.05 -3.05 13.24
C ILE A 280 14.74 -4.54 13.31
N SER A 281 14.03 -4.95 14.35
CA SER A 281 13.41 -6.26 14.41
C SER A 281 11.91 -6.11 14.11
N LEU A 282 11.38 -6.99 13.28
CA LEU A 282 9.99 -7.00 12.84
C LEU A 282 9.45 -8.42 12.99
N LYS A 283 8.51 -8.61 13.92
CA LYS A 283 7.91 -9.93 14.16
C LYS A 283 6.87 -10.26 13.09
N ASP A 284 6.61 -11.54 12.92
CA ASP A 284 5.45 -11.99 12.15
C ASP A 284 4.15 -11.48 12.80
N ARG A 285 3.20 -11.02 12.00
CA ARG A 285 1.93 -10.39 12.41
C ARG A 285 2.12 -9.14 13.29
N GLU A 286 3.20 -8.40 13.07
CA GLU A 286 3.47 -7.13 13.74
C GLU A 286 3.24 -5.96 12.78
N GLN A 287 2.49 -4.94 13.25
CA GLN A 287 2.51 -3.62 12.65
C GLN A 287 3.51 -2.76 13.42
N LYS A 288 4.51 -2.22 12.72
CA LYS A 288 5.56 -1.39 13.30
C LYS A 288 5.64 -0.03 12.63
N GLN A 289 5.74 1.01 13.42
CA GLN A 289 5.96 2.37 12.95
C GLN A 289 7.39 2.83 13.21
N VAL A 290 8.03 3.37 12.17
CA VAL A 290 9.33 4.01 12.27
C VAL A 290 9.23 5.45 11.76
N GLN A 291 9.77 6.40 12.53
CA GLN A 291 9.72 7.80 12.17
C GLN A 291 10.73 8.09 11.05
N PHE A 292 10.27 8.67 9.94
CA PHE A 292 11.14 9.06 8.83
C PHE A 292 11.26 10.57 8.66
N LEU A 293 10.33 11.35 9.21
CA LEU A 293 10.30 12.78 9.10
C LEU A 293 9.90 13.42 10.42
N ARG A 294 10.64 14.45 10.83
CA ARG A 294 10.24 15.40 11.86
C ARG A 294 10.68 16.78 11.42
N ALA A 295 9.73 17.65 11.18
CA ALA A 295 9.94 19.03 10.84
C ALA A 295 9.18 19.93 11.81
N GLU A 296 9.85 20.93 12.33
CA GLU A 296 9.27 21.92 13.25
C GLU A 296 9.34 23.31 12.61
N GLY A 297 8.38 24.16 12.95
CA GLY A 297 8.35 25.54 12.43
C GLY A 297 8.04 25.62 10.93
N VAL A 298 7.37 24.62 10.37
CA VAL A 298 6.94 24.64 8.97
C VAL A 298 5.92 25.74 8.76
N GLN A 299 6.21 26.71 7.90
CA GLN A 299 5.31 27.79 7.52
C GLN A 299 4.14 27.19 6.73
N SER A 300 2.92 27.42 7.23
CA SER A 300 1.69 27.02 6.57
C SER A 300 0.71 28.18 6.48
N LYS A 301 -0.30 28.07 5.63
CA LYS A 301 -1.40 29.02 5.53
C LYS A 301 -2.72 28.29 5.63
N LYS A 302 -3.62 28.75 6.52
CA LYS A 302 -5.01 28.35 6.52
C LYS A 302 -5.71 29.07 5.38
N ILE A 303 -6.39 28.33 4.52
CA ILE A 303 -7.11 28.86 3.37
C ILE A 303 -8.56 28.37 3.37
N PHE A 304 -9.44 29.17 2.79
CA PHE A 304 -10.84 28.83 2.57
C PHE A 304 -11.06 28.67 1.08
N VAL A 305 -11.60 27.52 0.67
CA VAL A 305 -11.82 27.20 -0.74
C VAL A 305 -13.28 26.87 -0.96
N TYR A 306 -13.89 27.57 -1.90
CA TYR A 306 -15.21 27.26 -2.40
C TYR A 306 -15.10 26.65 -3.80
N SER A 307 -15.57 25.42 -3.97
CA SER A 307 -15.76 24.79 -5.28
C SER A 307 -17.26 24.67 -5.50
N GLY A 308 -17.81 25.52 -6.37
CA GLY A 308 -19.23 25.72 -6.47
C GLY A 308 -19.98 24.58 -7.14
N ALA A 309 -19.42 23.97 -8.16
CA ALA A 309 -20.08 22.89 -8.90
C ALA A 309 -20.11 21.60 -8.06
N ALA A 310 -21.32 21.16 -7.71
CA ALA A 310 -21.51 19.87 -7.01
C ALA A 310 -21.19 18.68 -7.91
N ASN A 311 -21.51 18.78 -9.19
CA ASN A 311 -21.20 17.81 -10.23
C ASN A 311 -20.32 18.46 -11.30
N GLU A 312 -19.17 17.83 -11.59
CA GLU A 312 -18.31 18.30 -12.66
C GLU A 312 -18.97 18.07 -14.03
N VAL A 313 -19.13 19.13 -14.80
CA VAL A 313 -19.45 19.02 -16.23
C VAL A 313 -18.19 18.52 -16.93
N ARG A 314 -18.29 17.38 -17.57
CA ARG A 314 -17.18 16.80 -18.34
C ARG A 314 -17.61 16.61 -19.78
N THR A 315 -16.78 17.03 -20.71
CA THR A 315 -16.93 16.63 -22.11
C THR A 315 -16.89 15.10 -22.19
N SER A 316 -17.92 14.50 -22.75
CA SER A 316 -17.96 13.05 -23.01
C SER A 316 -17.51 12.82 -24.45
N GLY A 317 -16.35 12.19 -24.61
CA GLY A 317 -15.80 11.93 -25.94
C GLY A 317 -15.45 13.21 -26.71
N ASN A 318 -15.78 13.26 -28.01
CA ASN A 318 -15.48 14.39 -28.90
C ASN A 318 -16.59 15.47 -28.92
N GLY A 319 -17.59 15.41 -28.04
CA GLY A 319 -18.75 16.29 -28.01
C GLY A 319 -18.72 17.35 -26.90
N ALA A 320 -19.22 18.57 -27.20
CA ALA A 320 -19.50 19.58 -26.19
C ALA A 320 -20.73 19.16 -25.37
N ASP A 321 -20.68 19.36 -24.03
CA ASP A 321 -21.86 19.17 -23.17
C ASP A 321 -22.79 20.39 -23.28
N LEU A 322 -23.83 20.28 -24.12
CA LEU A 322 -24.83 21.32 -24.35
C LEU A 322 -26.11 21.09 -23.50
N ASN A 323 -26.10 20.16 -22.58
CA ASN A 323 -27.25 19.93 -21.68
C ASN A 323 -27.47 21.18 -20.78
N ALA A 324 -28.66 21.75 -20.88
CA ALA A 324 -29.02 22.91 -20.08
C ALA A 324 -29.01 22.64 -18.58
N ASP A 325 -29.24 21.41 -18.13
CA ASP A 325 -29.29 21.06 -16.72
C ASP A 325 -27.93 20.69 -16.12
N ALA A 326 -26.91 20.50 -16.96
CA ALA A 326 -25.57 20.16 -16.49
C ALA A 326 -24.88 21.35 -15.80
N GLY A 327 -24.24 21.10 -14.67
CA GLY A 327 -23.46 22.08 -13.91
C GLY A 327 -24.28 23.13 -13.16
N VAL A 328 -25.60 22.92 -12.99
CA VAL A 328 -26.50 23.82 -12.24
C VAL A 328 -26.42 23.56 -10.73
N GLU A 329 -26.28 22.30 -10.35
CA GLU A 329 -26.18 21.92 -8.94
C GLU A 329 -24.96 22.54 -8.28
N SER A 330 -25.14 23.10 -7.10
CA SER A 330 -24.08 23.77 -6.36
C SER A 330 -24.01 23.33 -4.90
N SER A 331 -22.80 23.35 -4.35
CA SER A 331 -22.53 23.19 -2.93
C SER A 331 -22.65 24.54 -2.23
N THR A 332 -23.06 24.52 -0.95
CA THR A 332 -23.03 25.72 -0.09
C THR A 332 -21.82 25.74 0.85
N ARG A 333 -21.00 24.68 0.85
CA ARG A 333 -19.91 24.51 1.80
C ARG A 333 -18.63 25.16 1.35
N VAL A 334 -17.99 25.88 2.24
CA VAL A 334 -16.63 26.40 2.07
C VAL A 334 -15.66 25.49 2.80
N SER A 335 -14.73 24.89 2.08
CA SER A 335 -13.70 24.00 2.64
C SER A 335 -12.66 24.82 3.42
N VAL A 336 -12.15 24.22 4.49
CA VAL A 336 -10.95 24.68 5.19
C VAL A 336 -9.79 23.79 4.76
N ALA A 337 -8.69 24.39 4.30
CA ALA A 337 -7.50 23.66 3.96
C ALA A 337 -6.25 24.29 4.61
N ARG A 338 -5.21 23.46 4.79
CA ARG A 338 -3.86 23.89 5.13
C ARG A 338 -2.99 23.78 3.89
N GLU A 339 -2.27 24.84 3.60
CA GLU A 339 -1.33 24.91 2.47
C GLU A 339 0.07 25.18 2.99
N PHE A 340 1.05 24.35 2.60
CA PHE A 340 2.46 24.56 2.92
C PHE A 340 3.35 24.01 1.78
N ARG A 341 4.52 24.63 1.63
CA ARG A 341 5.49 24.20 0.60
C ARG A 341 6.42 23.14 1.15
N ASN A 342 6.57 22.04 0.44
CA ASN A 342 7.54 20.99 0.74
C ASN A 342 8.94 21.43 0.26
N SER A 343 9.62 22.31 0.96
CA SER A 343 10.94 22.81 0.57
C SER A 343 11.91 22.84 1.75
N ALA A 344 13.21 22.76 1.47
CA ALA A 344 14.25 22.86 2.49
C ALA A 344 14.21 24.21 3.23
N ALA A 345 13.86 25.30 2.55
CA ALA A 345 13.66 26.61 3.17
C ALA A 345 12.48 26.63 4.14
N ASN A 346 11.56 25.68 4.01
CA ASN A 346 10.42 25.49 4.91
C ASN A 346 10.59 24.27 5.83
N HIS A 347 11.83 23.91 6.17
CA HIS A 347 12.17 22.79 7.07
C HIS A 347 11.74 21.40 6.58
N LEU A 348 11.32 21.27 5.32
CA LEU A 348 10.94 20.04 4.62
C LEU A 348 11.94 19.78 3.49
N GLY A 349 11.50 19.53 2.27
CA GLY A 349 12.37 19.43 1.09
C GLY A 349 12.83 18.01 0.78
N VAL A 350 12.14 17.02 1.35
CA VAL A 350 12.26 15.60 1.00
C VAL A 350 11.00 15.17 0.25
N PRO A 351 11.08 14.27 -0.72
CA PRO A 351 9.87 13.67 -1.28
C PRO A 351 9.00 13.10 -0.16
N LEU A 352 7.71 13.40 -0.19
CA LEU A 352 6.73 12.87 0.77
C LEU A 352 5.95 11.75 0.08
N PRO A 353 6.04 10.49 0.54
CA PRO A 353 5.20 9.41 0.03
C PRO A 353 3.71 9.71 0.16
N ALA A 354 2.89 9.13 -0.72
CA ALA A 354 1.45 9.16 -0.54
C ALA A 354 1.08 8.52 0.79
N GLY A 355 0.13 9.14 1.51
CA GLY A 355 -0.27 8.65 2.81
C GLY A 355 -1.27 9.55 3.51
N ARG A 356 -1.71 9.12 4.68
CA ARG A 356 -2.73 9.81 5.45
C ARG A 356 -2.14 10.90 6.33
N MET A 357 -2.54 12.15 6.13
CA MET A 357 -2.21 13.29 6.99
C MET A 357 -3.34 13.55 7.98
N ARG A 358 -3.04 13.43 9.27
CA ARG A 358 -3.95 13.78 10.37
C ARG A 358 -3.55 15.13 10.95
N PHE A 359 -4.50 16.04 11.00
CA PHE A 359 -4.31 17.39 11.50
C PHE A 359 -4.83 17.53 12.91
N PHE A 360 -3.98 18.07 13.76
CA PHE A 360 -4.30 18.36 15.15
C PHE A 360 -4.07 19.84 15.46
N ARG A 361 -4.87 20.39 16.34
CA ARG A 361 -4.66 21.71 16.91
C ARG A 361 -4.36 21.58 18.39
N ARG A 362 -3.34 22.26 18.85
CA ARG A 362 -3.04 22.33 20.28
C ARG A 362 -3.94 23.40 20.88
N ALA A 363 -4.80 23.01 21.82
CA ALA A 363 -5.65 23.90 22.57
C ALA A 363 -4.89 24.62 23.71
N ALA A 364 -5.52 25.60 24.35
CA ALA A 364 -4.91 26.39 25.44
C ALA A 364 -4.49 25.54 26.65
N ASP A 365 -5.18 24.44 26.92
CA ASP A 365 -4.85 23.44 27.94
C ASP A 365 -3.72 22.44 27.51
N GLN A 366 -3.13 22.65 26.33
CA GLN A 366 -2.10 21.83 25.72
C GLN A 366 -2.60 20.48 25.16
N GLU A 367 -3.88 20.18 25.23
CA GLU A 367 -4.44 18.98 24.57
C GLU A 367 -4.43 19.12 23.05
N LEU A 368 -4.41 17.98 22.36
CA LEU A 368 -4.42 17.92 20.90
C LEU A 368 -5.83 17.59 20.42
N GLU A 369 -6.49 18.58 19.84
CA GLU A 369 -7.79 18.42 19.21
C GLU A 369 -7.63 17.98 17.76
N PHE A 370 -8.29 16.87 17.38
CA PHE A 370 -8.33 16.42 15.99
C PHE A 370 -9.20 17.37 15.17
N ILE A 371 -8.64 17.94 14.09
CA ILE A 371 -9.32 18.92 13.25
C ILE A 371 -9.55 18.44 11.81
N GLY A 372 -9.10 17.25 11.45
CA GLY A 372 -9.37 16.64 10.15
C GLY A 372 -8.27 15.72 9.66
N GLU A 373 -8.56 15.00 8.58
CA GLU A 373 -7.58 14.16 7.89
C GLU A 373 -7.70 14.31 6.37
N TYR A 374 -6.61 14.00 5.69
CA TYR A 374 -6.47 14.13 4.26
C TYR A 374 -5.59 13.00 3.70
N ASP A 375 -6.05 12.33 2.66
CA ASP A 375 -5.23 11.37 1.92
C ASP A 375 -4.33 12.13 0.95
N ALA A 376 -3.09 12.37 1.37
CA ALA A 376 -2.12 13.14 0.59
C ALA A 376 -1.55 12.31 -0.55
N PRO A 377 -1.51 12.83 -1.78
CA PRO A 377 -0.76 12.22 -2.86
C PRO A 377 0.75 12.29 -2.60
N ALA A 378 1.51 11.46 -3.30
CA ALA A 378 2.97 11.60 -3.32
C ALA A 378 3.34 13.02 -3.76
N THR A 379 4.18 13.70 -2.97
CA THR A 379 4.51 15.11 -3.18
C THR A 379 6.03 15.25 -3.31
N ALA A 380 6.50 15.67 -4.47
CA ALA A 380 7.92 15.91 -4.70
C ALA A 380 8.46 17.06 -3.84
N ALA A 381 9.79 17.13 -3.68
CA ALA A 381 10.42 18.28 -3.09
C ALA A 381 10.09 19.54 -3.92
N THR A 382 9.92 20.69 -3.24
CA THR A 382 9.53 22.00 -3.78
C THR A 382 8.06 22.18 -4.16
N GLU A 383 7.25 21.12 -4.17
CA GLU A 383 5.82 21.18 -4.46
C GLU A 383 4.99 21.69 -3.25
N ILE A 384 3.76 22.08 -3.52
CA ILE A 384 2.82 22.57 -2.50
C ILE A 384 1.91 21.43 -2.07
N VAL A 385 1.81 21.23 -0.76
CA VAL A 385 0.77 20.40 -0.14
C VAL A 385 -0.40 21.28 0.19
N GLN A 386 -1.58 20.96 -0.35
CA GLN A 386 -2.85 21.61 0.00
C GLN A 386 -3.80 20.53 0.53
N ALA A 387 -3.96 20.48 1.83
CA ALA A 387 -4.72 19.46 2.54
C ALA A 387 -6.05 20.03 3.06
N THR A 388 -7.17 19.54 2.55
CA THR A 388 -8.50 19.89 3.06
C THR A 388 -8.74 19.18 4.40
N THR A 389 -9.02 19.95 5.47
CA THR A 389 -9.23 19.43 6.82
C THR A 389 -10.70 19.36 7.22
N GLY A 390 -11.59 20.05 6.49
CA GLY A 390 -13.02 20.06 6.79
C GLY A 390 -13.75 21.22 6.11
N PHE A 391 -14.85 21.66 6.71
CA PHE A 391 -15.67 22.76 6.22
C PHE A 391 -15.83 23.85 7.28
N ALA A 392 -15.85 25.10 6.84
CA ALA A 392 -16.08 26.24 7.72
C ALA A 392 -17.58 26.37 8.02
N PHE A 393 -17.95 26.35 9.30
CA PHE A 393 -19.35 26.50 9.72
C PHE A 393 -19.89 27.93 9.47
N ASP A 394 -19.03 28.93 9.69
CA ASP A 394 -19.39 30.33 9.60
C ASP A 394 -19.15 30.95 8.21
N LEU A 395 -18.84 30.16 7.20
CA LEU A 395 -18.71 30.61 5.82
C LEU A 395 -19.71 29.87 4.96
N VAL A 396 -20.54 30.61 4.25
CA VAL A 396 -21.57 30.04 3.39
C VAL A 396 -21.41 30.62 1.98
N ALA A 397 -21.54 29.76 1.00
CA ALA A 397 -21.50 30.18 -0.40
C ALA A 397 -22.71 29.65 -1.17
N GLU A 398 -23.11 30.36 -2.21
CA GLU A 398 -24.14 29.94 -3.16
C GLU A 398 -23.65 30.25 -4.56
N ARG A 399 -23.84 29.31 -5.48
CA ARG A 399 -23.55 29.50 -6.90
C ARG A 399 -24.82 29.30 -7.69
N THR A 400 -25.17 30.31 -8.49
CA THR A 400 -26.37 30.29 -9.31
C THR A 400 -26.01 30.56 -10.76
N ARG A 401 -26.49 29.74 -11.67
CA ARG A 401 -26.41 30.06 -13.07
C ARG A 401 -27.51 31.10 -13.42
N THR A 402 -27.12 32.24 -13.94
CA THR A 402 -28.01 33.34 -14.25
C THR A 402 -28.43 33.40 -15.73
N ASN A 403 -27.61 32.82 -16.60
CA ASN A 403 -27.92 32.72 -18.03
C ASN A 403 -27.30 31.47 -18.65
N PHE A 404 -27.97 30.87 -19.63
CA PHE A 404 -27.44 29.86 -20.53
C PHE A 404 -28.11 30.01 -21.89
N ASP A 405 -27.32 30.27 -22.91
CA ASP A 405 -27.77 30.49 -24.28
C ASP A 405 -26.86 29.76 -25.27
N ILE A 406 -27.44 29.19 -26.32
CA ILE A 406 -26.72 28.50 -27.40
C ILE A 406 -27.09 29.17 -28.71
N ASP A 407 -26.08 29.62 -29.44
CA ASP A 407 -26.23 30.12 -30.83
C ASP A 407 -25.62 29.10 -31.81
N PRO A 408 -26.46 28.21 -32.38
CA PRO A 408 -25.99 27.20 -33.33
C PRO A 408 -25.41 27.80 -34.61
N ALA A 409 -25.90 28.97 -35.03
CA ALA A 409 -25.45 29.62 -36.25
C ALA A 409 -24.01 30.17 -36.12
N LYS A 410 -23.65 30.59 -34.91
CA LYS A 410 -22.28 31.06 -34.60
C LYS A 410 -21.39 29.98 -34.01
N HIS A 411 -21.91 28.78 -33.81
CA HIS A 411 -21.17 27.69 -33.10
C HIS A 411 -20.68 28.13 -31.72
N THR A 412 -21.53 28.83 -30.96
CA THR A 412 -21.18 29.35 -29.61
C THR A 412 -22.22 28.98 -28.58
N ALA A 413 -21.76 28.92 -27.31
CA ALA A 413 -22.66 28.93 -26.17
C ALA A 413 -22.14 29.93 -25.11
N THR A 414 -23.08 30.55 -24.41
CA THR A 414 -22.78 31.50 -23.32
C THR A 414 -23.39 31.03 -22.04
N GLU A 415 -22.63 31.06 -20.97
CA GLU A 415 -23.08 30.66 -19.64
C GLU A 415 -22.62 31.68 -18.60
N SER A 416 -23.55 32.19 -17.80
CA SER A 416 -23.26 33.20 -16.76
C SER A 416 -23.59 32.67 -15.37
N PHE A 417 -22.76 33.02 -14.43
CA PHE A 417 -22.88 32.59 -13.01
C PHE A 417 -22.76 33.79 -12.06
N GLU A 418 -23.46 33.70 -10.95
CA GLU A 418 -23.29 34.54 -9.76
C GLU A 418 -22.91 33.64 -8.58
N ILE A 419 -21.81 33.97 -7.90
CA ILE A 419 -21.37 33.36 -6.65
C ILE A 419 -21.57 34.34 -5.52
N LYS A 420 -22.36 33.98 -4.49
CA LYS A 420 -22.52 34.74 -3.26
C LYS A 420 -21.68 34.11 -2.16
N LEU A 421 -20.87 34.91 -1.49
CA LEU A 421 -19.99 34.48 -0.39
C LEU A 421 -20.35 35.26 0.85
N ARG A 422 -20.69 34.56 1.95
CA ARG A 422 -21.08 35.18 3.24
C ARG A 422 -20.10 34.80 4.31
N ASN A 423 -19.67 35.81 5.07
CA ASN A 423 -18.75 35.63 6.20
C ASN A 423 -19.48 35.99 7.53
N HIS A 424 -19.81 34.96 8.31
CA HIS A 424 -20.37 35.10 9.66
C HIS A 424 -19.31 35.07 10.76
N LYS A 425 -18.01 34.98 10.41
CA LYS A 425 -16.91 35.09 11.36
C LYS A 425 -16.74 36.52 11.85
N LYS A 426 -16.01 36.67 12.96
CA LYS A 426 -15.63 37.98 13.53
C LYS A 426 -14.41 38.63 12.86
N GLU A 427 -13.74 37.89 11.99
CA GLU A 427 -12.51 38.27 11.28
C GLU A 427 -12.73 38.32 9.75
N PRO A 428 -12.03 39.22 9.04
CA PRO A 428 -12.05 39.18 7.59
C PRO A 428 -11.37 37.92 7.06
N VAL A 429 -11.90 37.37 5.97
CA VAL A 429 -11.34 36.16 5.33
C VAL A 429 -11.16 36.40 3.83
N GLU A 430 -10.23 35.66 3.24
CA GLU A 430 -10.12 35.53 1.78
C GLU A 430 -10.65 34.15 1.38
N ILE A 431 -11.65 34.09 0.53
CA ILE A 431 -12.22 32.84 0.00
C ILE A 431 -11.74 32.66 -1.44
N ARG A 432 -11.08 31.56 -1.72
CA ARG A 432 -10.71 31.13 -3.08
C ARG A 432 -11.92 30.45 -3.71
N ALA A 433 -12.63 31.15 -4.60
CA ALA A 433 -13.73 30.58 -5.34
C ALA A 433 -13.19 29.96 -6.65
N THR A 434 -13.18 28.62 -6.69
CA THR A 434 -12.64 27.83 -7.80
C THR A 434 -13.79 27.35 -8.69
N GLU A 435 -13.72 27.67 -9.97
CA GLU A 435 -14.70 27.29 -10.97
C GLU A 435 -14.07 26.44 -12.06
N ARG A 436 -14.71 25.32 -12.38
CA ARG A 436 -14.29 24.43 -13.45
C ARG A 436 -15.12 24.67 -14.71
N ILE A 437 -14.44 25.01 -15.79
CA ILE A 437 -15.01 25.27 -17.10
C ILE A 437 -14.90 24.00 -17.95
N GLY A 438 -15.93 23.15 -17.95
CA GLY A 438 -15.82 21.78 -18.46
C GLY A 438 -16.69 21.45 -19.70
N ARG A 439 -17.55 22.37 -20.17
CA ARG A 439 -18.47 22.07 -21.29
C ARG A 439 -17.77 21.87 -22.62
N TRP A 440 -16.72 22.65 -22.87
CA TRP A 440 -15.95 22.61 -24.10
C TRP A 440 -14.52 23.08 -23.89
N HIS A 441 -13.61 22.63 -24.73
CA HIS A 441 -12.19 22.93 -24.58
C HIS A 441 -11.81 24.35 -25.06
N THR A 442 -12.61 24.95 -25.97
CA THR A 442 -12.36 26.31 -26.46
C THR A 442 -13.32 27.30 -25.80
N TRP A 443 -12.79 28.06 -24.86
CA TRP A 443 -13.57 28.99 -24.05
C TRP A 443 -12.77 30.22 -23.65
N GLU A 444 -13.48 31.30 -23.32
CA GLU A 444 -12.94 32.52 -22.71
C GLU A 444 -13.95 33.11 -21.71
N ILE A 445 -13.43 33.92 -20.78
CA ILE A 445 -14.29 34.71 -19.90
C ILE A 445 -14.59 36.04 -20.57
N SER A 446 -15.81 36.19 -21.06
CA SER A 446 -16.26 37.37 -21.80
C SER A 446 -16.68 38.54 -20.90
N ALA A 447 -17.09 38.25 -19.63
CA ALA A 447 -17.41 39.26 -18.63
C ALA A 447 -17.07 38.73 -17.23
N LYS A 448 -16.71 39.64 -16.32
CA LYS A 448 -16.37 39.31 -14.93
C LYS A 448 -16.49 40.54 -14.03
N SER A 449 -16.87 40.35 -12.77
CA SER A 449 -16.88 41.40 -11.73
C SER A 449 -15.54 41.56 -11.04
N ASP A 450 -14.77 40.48 -10.89
CA ASP A 450 -13.53 40.41 -10.13
C ASP A 450 -12.38 39.80 -10.97
N PRO A 451 -11.12 40.12 -10.67
CA PRO A 451 -10.00 39.47 -11.32
C PRO A 451 -9.92 37.97 -10.98
N PHE A 452 -9.52 37.16 -11.94
CA PHE A 452 -9.29 35.73 -11.74
C PHE A 452 -7.90 35.30 -12.21
N THR A 453 -7.47 34.17 -11.68
CA THR A 453 -6.26 33.44 -12.13
C THR A 453 -6.67 32.19 -12.85
N LYS A 454 -6.12 31.93 -14.02
CA LYS A 454 -6.27 30.65 -14.72
C LYS A 454 -5.28 29.64 -14.10
N LYS A 455 -5.80 28.60 -13.44
CA LYS A 455 -4.98 27.58 -12.75
C LYS A 455 -4.50 26.51 -13.73
N ASP A 456 -5.38 26.10 -14.63
CA ASP A 456 -5.10 25.12 -15.68
C ASP A 456 -5.98 25.36 -16.92
N ALA A 457 -6.02 24.40 -17.85
CA ALA A 457 -6.80 24.50 -19.07
C ALA A 457 -8.31 24.71 -18.85
N HIS A 458 -8.83 24.25 -17.69
CA HIS A 458 -10.27 24.21 -17.39
C HIS A 458 -10.65 24.84 -16.06
N THR A 459 -9.70 25.40 -15.31
CA THR A 459 -9.95 25.90 -13.95
C THR A 459 -9.56 27.36 -13.83
N ILE A 460 -10.48 28.17 -13.31
CA ILE A 460 -10.25 29.55 -12.88
C ILE A 460 -10.47 29.70 -11.38
N GLU A 461 -9.78 30.66 -10.76
CA GLU A 461 -9.86 30.93 -9.33
C GLU A 461 -9.99 32.45 -9.09
N PHE A 462 -10.99 32.84 -8.31
CA PHE A 462 -11.19 34.20 -7.80
C PHE A 462 -10.73 34.23 -6.34
N ASN A 463 -9.85 35.16 -5.99
CA ASN A 463 -9.48 35.41 -4.59
C ASN A 463 -10.35 36.55 -4.06
N VAL A 464 -11.32 36.23 -3.21
CA VAL A 464 -12.38 37.15 -2.81
C VAL A 464 -12.23 37.49 -1.32
N PRO A 465 -11.84 38.72 -0.98
CA PRO A 465 -11.88 39.18 0.41
C PRO A 465 -13.35 39.41 0.83
N VAL A 466 -13.72 38.92 2.03
CA VAL A 466 -15.07 39.07 2.60
C VAL A 466 -14.92 39.51 4.05
N THR A 467 -15.44 40.71 4.38
CA THR A 467 -15.38 41.24 5.73
C THR A 467 -16.43 40.61 6.65
N PRO A 468 -16.30 40.75 7.99
CA PRO A 468 -17.29 40.21 8.93
C PRO A 468 -18.70 40.71 8.65
N GLY A 469 -19.68 39.79 8.57
CA GLY A 469 -21.09 40.10 8.32
C GLY A 469 -21.41 40.46 6.86
N GLU A 470 -20.43 40.49 5.96
CA GLU A 470 -20.62 40.84 4.55
C GLU A 470 -21.15 39.68 3.72
N GLU A 471 -21.99 39.99 2.72
CA GLU A 471 -22.27 39.18 1.54
C GLU A 471 -21.56 39.80 0.33
N ARG A 472 -20.58 39.08 -0.22
CA ARG A 472 -19.85 39.45 -1.43
C ARG A 472 -20.38 38.67 -2.64
N LYS A 473 -20.57 39.35 -3.78
CA LYS A 473 -21.02 38.74 -5.04
C LYS A 473 -19.90 38.78 -6.05
N VAL A 474 -19.65 37.67 -6.69
CA VAL A 474 -18.76 37.52 -7.84
C VAL A 474 -19.58 37.01 -9.01
N SER A 475 -19.48 37.66 -10.15
CA SER A 475 -20.16 37.25 -11.37
C SER A 475 -19.17 37.05 -12.52
N TYR A 476 -19.43 36.08 -13.38
CA TYR A 476 -18.64 35.85 -14.57
C TYR A 476 -19.49 35.24 -15.67
N THR A 477 -19.04 35.43 -16.93
CA THR A 477 -19.66 34.86 -18.14
C THR A 477 -18.61 34.12 -18.93
N VAL A 478 -18.87 32.85 -19.24
CA VAL A 478 -18.07 32.02 -20.12
C VAL A 478 -18.67 32.07 -21.53
N LEU A 479 -17.85 32.34 -22.52
CA LEU A 479 -18.16 32.16 -23.93
C LEU A 479 -17.42 30.93 -24.46
N TYR A 480 -18.16 29.93 -24.87
CA TYR A 480 -17.65 28.77 -25.58
C TYR A 480 -17.72 29.01 -27.07
N THR A 481 -16.65 28.72 -27.81
CA THR A 481 -16.55 28.92 -29.24
C THR A 481 -16.14 27.66 -29.98
N LYS A 482 -16.37 27.63 -31.32
CA LYS A 482 -16.04 26.46 -32.15
C LYS A 482 -16.75 25.19 -31.72
N LEU A 483 -17.99 25.31 -31.27
CA LEU A 483 -18.80 24.14 -30.92
C LEU A 483 -19.04 23.26 -32.18
N PRO A 484 -19.07 21.93 -32.04
CA PRO A 484 -19.40 21.04 -33.14
C PRO A 484 -20.83 21.26 -33.61
N SER A 485 -21.07 21.12 -34.91
CA SER A 485 -22.45 21.12 -35.44
C SER A 485 -23.23 19.94 -34.89
N ARG A 486 -24.54 20.11 -34.69
CA ARG A 486 -25.41 19.02 -34.19
C ARG A 486 -25.37 17.76 -35.09
N ASN A 487 -24.93 17.91 -36.33
CA ASN A 487 -24.77 16.85 -37.33
C ASN A 487 -23.38 16.19 -37.31
N ASP A 488 -22.43 16.71 -36.54
CA ASP A 488 -21.04 16.20 -36.45
C ASP A 488 -20.83 15.29 -35.21
N VAL A 489 -21.90 15.04 -34.45
CA VAL A 489 -21.87 14.11 -33.33
C VAL A 489 -22.34 12.75 -33.83
N PRO A 490 -21.49 11.70 -33.85
CA PRO A 490 -21.82 10.36 -34.32
C PRO A 490 -22.90 9.67 -33.50
#